data_b5276bf632e707212efb3488ce18f369
#
_entry.id   b5276bf632e707212efb3488ce18f369
#
_cell.length_a   1.000
_cell.length_b   1.000
_cell.length_c   1.000
_cell.angle_alpha   90.00
_cell.angle_beta   90.00
_cell.angle_gamma   90.00
#
_symmetry.space_group_name_H-M   'P 1'
#
loop_
_entity.id
_entity.type
_entity.pdbx_description
1 polymer ?
#
loop_
_entity_poly.entity_id
_entity_poly.type
_entity_poly.pdbx_seq_one_letter_code
_entity_poly.pdbx_strand_id
1 'polypeptide(L)' 'MNHVYSEQSYRGFKILVRCGRENELWVITQLRINRAGILFLPYRFDKAWVYDTSTAALEAGVAEGRRIVDDRYMRNDSAA' A
#
# COMPACT_ATOMS: atom_id res chain seq x y z
N MET A 1 13.28 -14.16 9.46
CA MET A 1 11.91 -13.73 9.25
C MET A 1 11.74 -13.08 7.92
N ASN A 2 10.67 -13.44 7.24
CA ASN A 2 10.53 -13.11 5.84
C ASN A 2 9.43 -12.09 5.59
N HIS A 3 9.37 -11.09 6.48
CA HIS A 3 8.39 -10.01 6.34
C HIS A 3 9.08 -8.66 6.44
N VAL A 4 8.66 -7.74 5.61
CA VAL A 4 9.09 -6.35 5.67
C VAL A 4 7.86 -5.48 5.57
N TYR A 5 7.97 -4.26 6.07
CA TYR A 5 6.88 -3.31 5.96
C TYR A 5 7.43 -1.89 5.83
N SER A 6 6.58 -1.02 5.33
CA SER A 6 6.89 0.39 5.19
C SER A 6 5.65 1.20 5.53
N GLU A 7 5.85 2.30 6.23
CA GLU A 7 4.78 3.24 6.54
C GLU A 7 5.19 4.60 6.03
N GLN A 8 4.34 5.21 5.23
CA GLN A 8 4.62 6.52 4.66
C GLN A 8 3.40 7.42 4.77
N SER A 9 3.68 8.71 4.95
CA SER A 9 2.63 9.73 4.96
C SER A 9 2.46 10.29 3.56
N TYR A 10 1.23 10.47 3.14
CA TYR A 10 0.92 11.00 1.83
C TYR A 10 -0.40 11.77 1.91
N ARG A 11 -0.34 13.07 1.70
CA ARG A 11 -1.52 13.96 1.68
C ARG A 11 -2.38 13.83 2.93
N GLY A 12 -1.74 13.66 4.09
CA GLY A 12 -2.45 13.51 5.35
C GLY A 12 -2.88 12.09 5.66
N PHE A 13 -2.64 11.16 4.75
CA PHE A 13 -2.93 9.74 4.98
C PHE A 13 -1.65 9.01 5.32
N LYS A 14 -1.79 7.92 6.06
CA LYS A 14 -0.69 6.99 6.28
C LYS A 14 -0.93 5.73 5.46
N ILE A 15 0.07 5.37 4.69
CA ILE A 15 0.03 4.19 3.83
C ILE A 15 0.97 3.16 4.43
N LEU A 16 0.41 2.05 4.87
CA LEU A 16 1.17 0.94 5.42
C LEU A 16 1.16 -0.21 4.43
N VAL A 17 2.35 -0.65 4.05
CA VAL A 17 2.53 -1.78 3.14
C VAL A 17 3.28 -2.87 3.88
N ARG A 18 2.79 -4.08 3.78
CA ARG A 18 3.46 -5.26 4.33
C ARG A 18 3.70 -6.25 3.21
N CYS A 19 4.90 -6.80 3.19
CA CYS A 19 5.30 -7.78 2.19
C CYS A 19 5.84 -9.02 2.86
N GLY A 20 5.58 -10.16 2.27
CA GLY A 20 6.13 -11.43 2.72
C GLY A 20 6.95 -12.07 1.62
N ARG A 21 7.89 -12.92 2.01
CA ARG A 21 8.70 -13.67 1.06
C ARG A 21 8.07 -15.03 0.83
N GLU A 22 7.97 -15.41 -0.43
CA GLU A 22 7.36 -16.67 -0.82
C GLU A 22 8.12 -17.22 -2.02
N ASN A 23 8.77 -18.37 -1.84
CA ASN A 23 9.54 -19.02 -2.92
C ASN A 23 10.54 -18.09 -3.56
N GLU A 24 11.34 -17.40 -2.75
CA GLU A 24 12.38 -16.46 -3.18
C GLU A 24 11.86 -15.20 -3.87
N LEU A 25 10.55 -15.06 -3.95
CA LEU A 25 9.94 -13.83 -4.46
C LEU A 25 9.23 -13.12 -3.34
N TRP A 26 8.93 -11.84 -3.55
CA TRP A 26 8.24 -11.04 -2.56
C TRP A 26 6.83 -10.73 -3.03
N VAL A 27 5.88 -10.83 -2.10
CA VAL A 27 4.48 -10.53 -2.41
C VAL A 27 3.98 -9.48 -1.42
N ILE A 28 3.07 -8.65 -1.88
CA ILE A 28 2.41 -7.68 -1.00
C ILE A 28 1.29 -8.42 -0.28
N THR A 29 1.39 -8.50 1.04
CA THR A 29 0.40 -9.23 1.84
C THR A 29 -0.65 -8.32 2.43
N GLN A 30 -0.34 -7.01 2.57
CA GLN A 30 -1.28 -6.10 3.18
C GLN A 30 -1.00 -4.68 2.73
N LEU A 31 -2.07 -3.94 2.50
CA LEU A 31 -2.01 -2.50 2.24
C LEU A 31 -3.10 -1.87 3.08
N ARG A 32 -2.73 -0.92 3.92
CA ARG A 32 -3.66 -0.19 4.76
C ARG A 32 -3.51 1.31 4.53
N ILE A 33 -4.62 2.00 4.51
CA ILE A 33 -4.63 3.45 4.40
C ILE A 33 -5.39 4.00 5.59
N ASN A 34 -4.70 4.81 6.40
CA ASN A 34 -5.27 5.41 7.60
C ASN A 34 -5.23 6.92 7.52
N ARG A 35 -6.18 7.56 8.17
CA ARG A 35 -6.14 9.00 8.37
C ARG A 35 -6.63 9.29 9.76
N ALA A 36 -5.80 10.00 10.56
CA ALA A 36 -6.13 10.39 11.93
C ALA A 36 -6.58 9.18 12.78
N GLY A 37 -5.93 8.04 12.59
CA GLY A 37 -6.23 6.82 13.34
C GLY A 37 -7.43 6.05 12.82
N ILE A 38 -8.11 6.55 11.80
CA ILE A 38 -9.24 5.86 11.20
C ILE A 38 -8.77 5.05 10.01
N LEU A 39 -9.06 3.76 10.03
CA LEU A 39 -8.74 2.87 8.93
C LEU A 39 -9.77 3.03 7.82
N PHE A 40 -9.33 3.49 6.66
CA PHE A 40 -10.26 3.68 5.54
C PHE A 40 -10.49 2.40 4.77
N LEU A 41 -9.44 1.63 4.56
CA LEU A 41 -9.59 0.40 3.80
C LEU A 41 -8.54 -0.62 4.17
N PRO A 42 -8.91 -1.88 4.39
CA PRO A 42 -8.03 -2.97 4.04
C PRO A 42 -8.18 -3.17 2.54
N TYR A 43 -7.11 -2.92 1.80
CA TYR A 43 -7.13 -3.14 0.36
C TYR A 43 -6.99 -4.63 0.08
N ARG A 44 -7.83 -5.14 -0.80
CA ARG A 44 -7.75 -6.53 -1.21
C ARG A 44 -6.98 -6.63 -2.51
N PHE A 45 -6.01 -7.52 -2.53
CA PHE A 45 -5.28 -7.81 -3.75
C PHE A 45 -5.91 -9.03 -4.41
N ASP A 46 -6.55 -8.81 -5.54
CA ASP A 46 -7.13 -9.90 -6.31
C ASP A 46 -6.09 -10.64 -7.12
N LYS A 47 -4.92 -10.05 -7.27
CA LYS A 47 -3.84 -10.64 -8.03
C LYS A 47 -2.63 -10.84 -7.12
N ALA A 48 -1.99 -11.98 -7.29
CA ALA A 48 -0.72 -12.21 -6.62
C ALA A 48 0.36 -11.45 -7.38
N TRP A 49 0.69 -10.25 -6.92
CA TRP A 49 1.78 -9.47 -7.48
C TRP A 49 3.07 -9.94 -6.83
N VAL A 50 4.02 -10.39 -7.65
CA VAL A 50 5.30 -10.88 -7.16
C VAL A 50 6.42 -9.97 -7.64
N TYR A 51 7.44 -9.85 -6.79
CA TYR A 51 8.56 -8.95 -7.03
C TYR A 51 9.85 -9.66 -6.66
N ASP A 52 10.93 -9.31 -7.34
CA ASP A 52 12.22 -9.94 -7.09
C ASP A 52 12.86 -9.50 -5.78
N THR A 53 12.57 -8.29 -5.33
CA THR A 53 13.17 -7.75 -4.12
C THR A 53 12.11 -7.17 -3.20
N SER A 54 12.44 -7.10 -1.91
CA SER A 54 11.54 -6.47 -0.94
C SER A 54 11.36 -4.99 -1.24
N THR A 55 12.43 -4.32 -1.67
CA THR A 55 12.36 -2.90 -2.02
C THR A 55 11.35 -2.66 -3.14
N ALA A 56 11.42 -3.48 -4.20
CA ALA A 56 10.48 -3.35 -5.31
C ALA A 56 9.04 -3.59 -4.86
N ALA A 57 8.83 -4.58 -3.99
CA ALA A 57 7.49 -4.87 -3.48
C ALA A 57 6.96 -3.73 -2.63
N LEU A 58 7.78 -3.17 -1.74
CA LEU A 58 7.36 -2.06 -0.89
C LEU A 58 7.05 -0.82 -1.72
N GLU A 59 7.89 -0.51 -2.69
CA GLU A 59 7.68 0.65 -3.56
C GLU A 59 6.39 0.51 -4.37
N ALA A 60 6.14 -0.69 -4.88
CA ALA A 60 4.92 -0.94 -5.64
C ALA A 60 3.68 -0.76 -4.76
N GLY A 61 3.74 -1.25 -3.51
CA GLY A 61 2.64 -1.10 -2.57
C GLY A 61 2.38 0.35 -2.22
N VAL A 62 3.44 1.12 -1.97
CA VAL A 62 3.31 2.54 -1.66
C VAL A 62 2.72 3.29 -2.86
N ALA A 63 3.18 2.98 -4.07
CA ALA A 63 2.64 3.61 -5.27
C ALA A 63 1.15 3.31 -5.43
N GLU A 64 0.76 2.09 -5.16
CA GLU A 64 -0.66 1.72 -5.22
C GLU A 64 -1.46 2.46 -4.15
N GLY A 65 -0.92 2.58 -2.94
CA GLY A 65 -1.58 3.34 -1.89
C GLY A 65 -1.78 4.80 -2.27
N ARG A 66 -0.78 5.41 -2.87
CA ARG A 66 -0.89 6.80 -3.35
C ARG A 66 -1.95 6.93 -4.42
N ARG A 67 -1.99 5.98 -5.34
CA ARG A 67 -3.01 5.98 -6.39
C ARG A 67 -4.41 5.91 -5.81
N ILE A 68 -4.60 5.06 -4.81
CA ILE A 68 -5.90 4.92 -4.14
C ILE A 68 -6.30 6.22 -3.44
N VAL A 69 -5.35 6.84 -2.73
CA VAL A 69 -5.61 8.11 -2.05
C VAL A 69 -6.03 9.16 -3.08
N ASP A 70 -5.30 9.28 -4.18
CA ASP A 70 -5.60 10.26 -5.21
C ASP A 70 -6.97 9.99 -5.85
N ASP A 71 -7.26 8.75 -6.16
CA ASP A 71 -8.49 8.39 -6.85
C ASP A 71 -9.72 8.49 -5.95
N ARG A 72 -9.60 8.04 -4.71
CA ARG A 72 -10.78 7.91 -3.86
C ARG A 72 -11.00 9.08 -2.93
N TYR A 73 -9.91 9.67 -2.44
CA TYR A 73 -10.01 10.63 -1.35
C TYR A 73 -9.69 12.06 -1.76
N MET A 74 -8.96 12.23 -2.86
CA MET A 74 -8.62 13.55 -3.37
C MET A 74 -9.50 13.98 -4.54
N ARG A 75 -10.21 13.04 -5.11
CA ARG A 75 -11.02 13.27 -6.30
C ARG A 75 -12.12 14.31 -6.09
N ASN A 76 -12.72 14.30 -4.91
CA ASN A 76 -13.81 15.21 -4.61
C ASN A 76 -13.37 16.66 -4.55
N ASP A 77 -12.12 16.91 -4.20
CA ASP A 77 -11.61 18.27 -4.13
C ASP A 77 -11.56 18.93 -5.49
N SER A 78 -11.26 18.16 -6.53
CA SER A 78 -11.19 18.72 -7.87
C SER A 78 -12.56 18.90 -8.50
N ALA A 79 -13.58 18.25 -7.98
CA ALA A 79 -14.93 18.37 -8.49
C ALA A 79 -15.67 19.57 -7.90
N ALA A 80 -15.14 20.14 -6.86
CA ALA A 80 -15.79 21.24 -6.17
C ALA A 80 -15.70 22.57 -6.93
#